data_86bc4f051ce6457f3e9cf5b0ca03894a
#
_entry.id   86bc4f051ce6457f3e9cf5b0ca03894a
#
_cell.length_a   1.000
_cell.length_b   1.000
_cell.length_c   1.000
_cell.angle_alpha   90.00
_cell.angle_beta   90.00
_cell.angle_gamma   90.00
#
_symmetry.space_group_name_H-M   'P 1'
#
loop_
_entity.id
_entity.type
_entity.pdbx_description
1 polymer ?
#
loop_
_entity_poly.entity_id
_entity_poly.type
_entity_poly.pdbx_seq_one_letter_code
_entity_poly.pdbx_strand_id
1 'polypeptide(L)'
;PGDAFPLVNKLLRLNERLAGKPRVEVILLSRNSADTGLRVFNSISHYGLNISRAAFSGGNSPYRYVTAFACHLFLSTNTEDVRNALNNGVAAATLLPSKKSCNESDQIRFAFDGDAVLFSDASERIYKEHGLEAFTENEARDANLPLDPGPFKSFLEALHRLQSQFKCEDCPIRTALVTARSAPSHERVVLTLREWNIRIDESLFLGGLDKIDFLRSFGADVFFDDQKKNCVPASKYLSAGHVPHGVANEIY
;
A
#
# COMPACT_ATOMS: atom_id res chain seq x y z
N PRO A 1 11.99 -11.10 14.38
CA PRO A 1 11.39 -10.18 13.41
C PRO A 1 9.91 -10.50 13.18
N GLY A 2 9.09 -9.48 12.99
CA GLY A 2 7.68 -9.62 12.62
C GLY A 2 7.49 -9.60 11.09
N ASP A 3 6.22 -9.73 10.64
CA ASP A 3 5.87 -9.85 9.21
C ASP A 3 6.27 -8.60 8.38
N ALA A 4 6.34 -7.43 8.99
CA ALA A 4 6.78 -6.20 8.31
C ALA A 4 8.32 -6.08 8.18
N PHE A 5 9.10 -6.91 8.87
CA PHE A 5 10.56 -6.75 8.95
C PHE A 5 11.26 -6.75 7.58
N PRO A 6 10.94 -7.69 6.66
CA PRO A 6 11.56 -7.69 5.35
C PRO A 6 11.27 -6.43 4.55
N LEU A 7 10.02 -5.95 4.58
CA LEU A 7 9.61 -4.70 3.92
C LEU A 7 10.34 -3.49 4.52
N VAL A 8 10.40 -3.41 5.86
CA VAL A 8 11.12 -2.34 6.58
C VAL A 8 12.60 -2.32 6.20
N ASN A 9 13.24 -3.48 6.15
CA ASN A 9 14.66 -3.57 5.78
C ASN A 9 14.90 -3.06 4.35
N LYS A 10 14.08 -3.48 3.37
CA LYS A 10 14.16 -2.98 1.99
C LYS A 10 13.94 -1.47 1.90
N LEU A 11 12.94 -0.94 2.62
CA LEU A 11 12.66 0.50 2.65
C LEU A 11 13.85 1.31 3.19
N LEU A 12 14.47 0.86 4.28
CA LEU A 12 15.63 1.55 4.86
C LEU A 12 16.85 1.50 3.94
N ARG A 13 17.07 0.38 3.23
CA ARG A 13 18.16 0.23 2.24
C ARG A 13 18.02 1.16 1.04
N LEU A 14 16.83 1.68 0.72
CA LEU A 14 16.68 2.70 -0.31
C LEU A 14 17.54 3.92 -0.06
N ASN A 15 17.77 4.29 1.20
CA ASN A 15 18.60 5.43 1.56
C ASN A 15 20.07 5.25 1.18
N GLU A 16 20.56 4.03 1.04
CA GLU A 16 21.94 3.72 0.60
C GLU A 16 22.16 4.10 -0.88
N ARG A 17 21.06 4.10 -1.64
CA ARG A 17 21.06 4.42 -3.08
C ARG A 17 20.68 5.88 -3.38
N LEU A 18 20.20 6.61 -2.38
CA LEU A 18 19.79 8.01 -2.49
C LEU A 18 20.92 8.91 -2.03
N ALA A 19 21.34 9.85 -2.88
CA ALA A 19 22.39 10.81 -2.52
C ALA A 19 21.87 11.82 -1.46
N GLY A 20 22.72 12.12 -0.48
CA GLY A 20 22.45 13.17 0.52
C GLY A 20 21.74 12.65 1.78
N LYS A 21 20.77 13.42 2.29
CA LYS A 21 20.04 13.05 3.51
C LYS A 21 19.06 11.89 3.25
N PRO A 22 18.82 11.02 4.25
CA PRO A 22 17.81 9.98 4.14
C PRO A 22 16.45 10.54 3.69
N ARG A 23 15.83 9.89 2.71
CA ARG A 23 14.53 10.26 2.15
C ARG A 23 13.41 9.35 2.63
N VAL A 24 13.77 8.15 3.09
CA VAL A 24 12.85 7.16 3.65
C VAL A 24 13.16 7.03 5.12
N GLU A 25 12.14 7.16 5.93
CA GLU A 25 12.22 6.95 7.37
C GLU A 25 11.16 5.95 7.81
N VAL A 26 11.54 5.07 8.70
CA VAL A 26 10.62 4.17 9.38
C VAL A 26 10.48 4.63 10.83
N ILE A 27 9.25 4.81 11.27
CA ILE A 27 8.90 5.26 12.61
C ILE A 27 8.13 4.12 13.30
N LEU A 28 8.55 3.79 14.50
CA LEU A 28 7.90 2.75 15.29
C LEU A 28 6.77 3.36 16.12
N LEU A 29 5.54 2.90 15.89
CA LEU A 29 4.38 3.26 16.69
C LEU A 29 3.87 2.02 17.42
N SER A 30 3.83 2.04 18.75
CA SER A 30 3.52 0.85 19.54
C SER A 30 2.61 1.17 20.73
N ARG A 31 1.69 0.25 21.01
CA ARG A 31 0.87 0.25 22.23
C ARG A 31 1.65 -0.14 23.48
N ASN A 32 2.86 -0.65 23.34
CA ASN A 32 3.69 -1.05 24.48
C ASN A 32 4.02 0.12 25.40
N SER A 33 4.45 -0.20 26.63
CA SER A 33 5.06 0.77 27.55
C SER A 33 6.47 1.15 27.09
N ALA A 34 7.00 2.25 27.63
CA ALA A 34 8.38 2.67 27.40
C ALA A 34 9.40 1.60 27.85
N ASP A 35 9.12 0.88 28.95
CA ASP A 35 10.00 -0.21 29.43
C ASP A 35 10.11 -1.34 28.41
N THR A 36 8.98 -1.76 27.84
CA THR A 36 8.99 -2.74 26.73
C THR A 36 9.69 -2.17 25.49
N GLY A 37 9.65 -0.86 25.32
CA GLY A 37 10.33 -0.12 24.25
C GLY A 37 11.84 -0.34 24.26
N LEU A 38 12.49 -0.49 25.40
CA LEU A 38 13.92 -0.79 25.50
C LEU A 38 14.26 -2.10 24.76
N ARG A 39 13.44 -3.14 24.92
CA ARG A 39 13.64 -4.40 24.18
C ARG A 39 13.52 -4.21 22.67
N VAL A 40 12.61 -3.34 22.23
CA VAL A 40 12.42 -3.05 20.80
C VAL A 40 13.65 -2.31 20.26
N PHE A 41 14.15 -1.29 20.95
CA PHE A 41 15.36 -0.58 20.54
C PHE A 41 16.61 -1.48 20.55
N ASN A 42 16.72 -2.39 21.51
CA ASN A 42 17.79 -3.41 21.51
C ASN A 42 17.69 -4.31 20.28
N SER A 43 16.48 -4.69 19.87
CA SER A 43 16.27 -5.48 18.63
C SER A 43 16.62 -4.67 17.38
N ILE A 44 16.23 -3.40 17.32
CA ILE A 44 16.59 -2.47 16.22
C ILE A 44 18.11 -2.40 16.10
N SER A 45 18.82 -2.21 17.21
CA SER A 45 20.28 -2.19 17.23
C SER A 45 20.90 -3.52 16.81
N HIS A 46 20.37 -4.64 17.32
CA HIS A 46 20.84 -5.99 16.98
C HIS A 46 20.73 -6.30 15.48
N TYR A 47 19.66 -5.84 14.83
CA TYR A 47 19.47 -6.03 13.38
C TYR A 47 20.07 -4.90 12.53
N GLY A 48 20.75 -3.93 13.12
CA GLY A 48 21.37 -2.83 12.41
C GLY A 48 20.38 -1.92 11.65
N LEU A 49 19.13 -1.82 12.16
CA LEU A 49 18.12 -1.00 11.50
C LEU A 49 18.30 0.48 11.85
N ASN A 50 18.27 1.35 10.84
CA ASN A 50 18.32 2.80 11.07
C ASN A 50 16.93 3.35 11.42
N ILE A 51 16.42 3.00 12.59
CA ILE A 51 15.15 3.49 13.14
C ILE A 51 15.46 4.24 14.44
N SER A 52 15.30 5.57 14.41
CA SER A 52 15.66 6.45 15.52
C SER A 52 14.44 7.07 16.22
N ARG A 53 13.27 7.08 15.57
CA ARG A 53 12.05 7.67 16.12
C ARG A 53 11.00 6.61 16.43
N ALA A 54 10.39 6.75 17.62
CA ALA A 54 9.33 5.86 18.07
C ALA A 54 8.35 6.58 19.00
N ALA A 55 7.13 6.07 19.10
CA ALA A 55 6.17 6.42 20.13
C ALA A 55 5.64 5.14 20.80
N PHE A 56 5.74 5.08 22.12
CA PHE A 56 5.18 4.03 22.97
C PHE A 56 4.02 4.62 23.75
N SER A 57 2.80 4.12 23.54
CA SER A 57 1.58 4.78 24.01
C SER A 57 0.98 4.15 25.29
N GLY A 58 1.63 3.16 25.90
CA GLY A 58 1.23 2.59 27.18
C GLY A 58 -0.20 2.03 27.16
N GLY A 59 -0.57 1.24 26.16
CA GLY A 59 -1.88 0.65 25.98
C GLY A 59 -2.83 1.44 25.07
N ASN A 60 -2.63 2.74 24.92
CA ASN A 60 -3.47 3.57 24.04
C ASN A 60 -3.16 3.32 22.56
N SER A 61 -4.12 3.66 21.69
CA SER A 61 -3.91 3.59 20.24
C SER A 61 -2.82 4.58 19.80
N PRO A 62 -1.79 4.12 19.06
CA PRO A 62 -0.71 4.98 18.60
C PRO A 62 -1.04 5.74 17.30
N TYR A 63 -2.17 5.45 16.62
CA TYR A 63 -2.51 6.06 15.33
C TYR A 63 -2.55 7.60 15.40
N ARG A 64 -2.91 8.16 16.56
CA ARG A 64 -2.97 9.62 16.78
C ARG A 64 -1.65 10.36 16.50
N TYR A 65 -0.54 9.64 16.47
CA TYR A 65 0.78 10.22 16.17
C TYR A 65 1.16 10.14 14.69
N VAL A 66 0.38 9.44 13.87
CA VAL A 66 0.67 9.22 12.44
C VAL A 66 0.78 10.54 11.67
N THR A 67 -0.17 11.46 11.90
CA THR A 67 -0.16 12.79 11.28
C THR A 67 0.98 13.67 11.83
N ALA A 68 1.25 13.63 13.15
CA ALA A 68 2.32 14.39 13.76
C ALA A 68 3.72 14.00 13.25
N PHE A 69 3.89 12.73 12.88
CA PHE A 69 5.11 12.23 12.23
C PHE A 69 5.10 12.40 10.71
N ALA A 70 4.05 12.98 10.12
CA ALA A 70 3.87 13.13 8.68
C ALA A 70 4.05 11.79 7.91
N CYS A 71 3.48 10.70 8.44
CA CYS A 71 3.57 9.38 7.84
C CYS A 71 2.80 9.34 6.51
N HIS A 72 3.43 8.80 5.47
CA HIS A 72 2.76 8.53 4.19
C HIS A 72 2.09 7.16 4.15
N LEU A 73 2.53 6.23 4.97
CA LEU A 73 1.96 4.88 5.09
C LEU A 73 1.97 4.45 6.56
N PHE A 74 0.85 3.91 7.03
CA PHE A 74 0.72 3.31 8.34
C PHE A 74 0.37 1.82 8.22
N LEU A 75 1.18 0.96 8.81
CA LEU A 75 0.98 -0.49 8.82
C LEU A 75 0.79 -0.98 10.26
N SER A 76 -0.27 -1.71 10.49
CA SER A 76 -0.59 -2.27 11.81
C SER A 76 -1.29 -3.62 11.67
N THR A 77 -1.22 -4.45 12.69
CA THR A 77 -2.06 -5.65 12.81
C THR A 77 -3.42 -5.37 13.43
N ASN A 78 -3.63 -4.15 13.94
CA ASN A 78 -4.90 -3.71 14.52
C ASN A 78 -5.71 -2.96 13.47
N THR A 79 -6.83 -3.56 13.02
CA THR A 79 -7.69 -3.02 11.98
C THR A 79 -8.38 -1.71 12.40
N GLU A 80 -8.67 -1.52 13.68
CA GLU A 80 -9.29 -0.28 14.16
C GLU A 80 -8.33 0.91 14.06
N ASP A 81 -7.06 0.72 14.46
CA ASP A 81 -6.03 1.75 14.28
C ASP A 81 -5.83 2.10 12.80
N VAL A 82 -5.91 1.10 11.91
CA VAL A 82 -5.82 1.28 10.46
C VAL A 82 -7.00 2.10 9.93
N ARG A 83 -8.24 1.75 10.31
CA ARG A 83 -9.42 2.54 9.92
C ARG A 83 -9.32 3.99 10.37
N ASN A 84 -8.89 4.20 11.61
CA ASN A 84 -8.70 5.54 12.14
C ASN A 84 -7.65 6.33 11.35
N ALA A 85 -6.55 5.71 10.95
CA ALA A 85 -5.53 6.36 10.11
C ALA A 85 -6.08 6.71 8.72
N LEU A 86 -6.82 5.80 8.07
CA LEU A 86 -7.50 6.04 6.79
C LEU A 86 -8.49 7.21 6.88
N ASN A 87 -9.31 7.25 7.92
CA ASN A 87 -10.27 8.34 8.17
C ASN A 87 -9.59 9.70 8.41
N ASN A 88 -8.32 9.70 8.79
CA ASN A 88 -7.49 10.90 8.93
C ASN A 88 -6.62 11.18 7.68
N GLY A 89 -6.94 10.56 6.54
CA GLY A 89 -6.31 10.83 5.25
C GLY A 89 -4.90 10.25 5.08
N VAL A 90 -4.50 9.30 5.93
CA VAL A 90 -3.21 8.62 5.79
C VAL A 90 -3.43 7.23 5.20
N ALA A 91 -2.68 6.88 4.15
CA ALA A 91 -2.71 5.53 3.60
C ALA A 91 -2.35 4.52 4.69
N ALA A 92 -3.21 3.52 4.89
CA ALA A 92 -3.02 2.55 5.95
C ALA A 92 -3.54 1.16 5.57
N ALA A 93 -2.87 0.11 6.08
CA ALA A 93 -3.30 -1.26 5.84
C ALA A 93 -3.08 -2.16 7.06
N THR A 94 -4.01 -3.09 7.25
CA THR A 94 -3.88 -4.17 8.23
C THR A 94 -2.99 -5.26 7.66
N LEU A 95 -1.80 -5.43 8.21
CA LEU A 95 -0.89 -6.51 7.80
C LEU A 95 -1.46 -7.86 8.22
N LEU A 96 -1.52 -8.75 7.26
CA LEU A 96 -1.88 -10.15 7.50
C LEU A 96 -0.62 -10.97 7.83
N PRO A 97 -0.75 -11.98 8.73
CA PRO A 97 0.36 -12.87 9.03
C PRO A 97 0.88 -13.53 7.75
N SER A 98 2.19 -13.46 7.54
CA SER A 98 2.88 -14.06 6.39
C SER A 98 3.97 -15.01 6.86
N LYS A 99 4.13 -16.15 6.18
CA LYS A 99 5.18 -17.13 6.49
C LYS A 99 6.41 -16.98 5.61
N LYS A 100 6.45 -16.00 4.71
CA LYS A 100 7.52 -15.86 3.72
C LYS A 100 8.39 -14.63 3.95
N SER A 101 9.69 -14.80 3.69
CA SER A 101 10.65 -13.70 3.54
C SER A 101 10.42 -13.01 2.19
N CYS A 102 10.72 -11.71 2.11
CA CYS A 102 10.78 -10.96 0.86
C CYS A 102 11.71 -11.62 -0.16
N ASN A 103 11.45 -11.35 -1.42
CA ASN A 103 12.36 -11.63 -2.51
C ASN A 103 13.75 -11.04 -2.21
N GLU A 104 14.83 -11.77 -2.48
CA GLU A 104 16.23 -11.35 -2.24
C GLU A 104 16.68 -10.19 -3.15
N SER A 105 15.85 -9.79 -4.11
CA SER A 105 16.11 -8.65 -4.98
C SER A 105 16.31 -7.36 -4.17
N ASP A 106 17.30 -6.56 -4.55
CA ASP A 106 17.52 -5.20 -3.99
C ASP A 106 16.42 -4.20 -4.37
N GLN A 107 15.53 -4.57 -5.29
CA GLN A 107 14.39 -3.78 -5.70
C GLN A 107 13.19 -4.07 -4.81
N ILE A 108 12.53 -3.01 -4.34
CA ILE A 108 11.25 -3.14 -3.62
C ILE A 108 10.09 -3.01 -4.62
N ARG A 109 9.15 -3.95 -4.55
CA ARG A 109 8.03 -4.06 -5.49
C ARG A 109 6.69 -3.94 -4.76
N PHE A 110 6.01 -2.83 -4.99
CA PHE A 110 4.69 -2.54 -4.47
C PHE A 110 3.62 -2.91 -5.49
N ALA A 111 2.64 -3.70 -5.08
CA ALA A 111 1.44 -3.97 -5.86
C ALA A 111 0.21 -3.38 -5.15
N PHE A 112 -0.69 -2.79 -5.93
CA PHE A 112 -1.90 -2.14 -5.43
C PHE A 112 -3.12 -2.61 -6.21
N ASP A 113 -4.24 -2.80 -5.52
CA ASP A 113 -5.53 -2.80 -6.20
C ASP A 113 -5.90 -1.40 -6.67
N GLY A 114 -6.88 -1.32 -7.57
CA GLY A 114 -7.39 -0.07 -8.12
C GLY A 114 -8.44 0.57 -7.23
N ASP A 115 -9.66 0.04 -7.30
CA ASP A 115 -10.83 0.59 -6.63
C ASP A 115 -10.72 0.47 -5.10
N ALA A 116 -11.17 1.49 -4.39
CA ALA A 116 -11.08 1.62 -2.94
C ALA A 116 -9.64 1.64 -2.35
N VAL A 117 -8.59 1.54 -3.18
CA VAL A 117 -7.17 1.64 -2.78
C VAL A 117 -6.50 2.85 -3.45
N LEU A 118 -6.19 2.80 -4.73
CA LEU A 118 -5.61 3.93 -5.48
C LEU A 118 -6.68 4.95 -5.87
N PHE A 119 -7.84 4.46 -6.28
CA PHE A 119 -9.02 5.24 -6.64
C PHE A 119 -10.11 5.10 -5.58
N SER A 120 -11.11 5.98 -5.62
CA SER A 120 -12.29 5.84 -4.77
C SER A 120 -13.07 4.56 -5.11
N ASP A 121 -14.01 4.20 -4.24
CA ASP A 121 -14.91 3.05 -4.42
C ASP A 121 -16.16 3.37 -5.27
N ALA A 122 -16.24 4.57 -5.84
CA ALA A 122 -17.43 5.02 -6.55
C ALA A 122 -17.85 4.07 -7.69
N SER A 123 -16.90 3.61 -8.48
CA SER A 123 -17.15 2.66 -9.57
C SER A 123 -17.54 1.26 -9.05
N GLU A 124 -16.90 0.79 -7.97
CA GLU A 124 -17.26 -0.49 -7.35
C GLU A 124 -18.67 -0.44 -6.75
N ARG A 125 -19.08 0.70 -6.21
CA ARG A 125 -20.42 0.93 -5.70
C ARG A 125 -21.46 0.79 -6.81
N ILE A 126 -21.23 1.41 -7.98
CA ILE A 126 -22.10 1.25 -9.16
C ILE A 126 -22.19 -0.23 -9.56
N TYR A 127 -21.06 -0.94 -9.59
CA TYR A 127 -21.04 -2.37 -9.91
C TYR A 127 -21.90 -3.20 -8.93
N LYS A 128 -21.80 -2.93 -7.63
CA LYS A 128 -22.54 -3.66 -6.60
C LYS A 128 -24.05 -3.37 -6.62
N GLU A 129 -24.42 -2.13 -6.88
CA GLU A 129 -25.82 -1.69 -6.86
C GLU A 129 -26.54 -2.00 -8.17
N HIS A 130 -25.87 -1.90 -9.31
CA HIS A 130 -26.48 -1.92 -10.63
C HIS A 130 -25.90 -2.96 -11.60
N GLY A 131 -24.87 -3.69 -11.18
CA GLY A 131 -24.25 -4.76 -11.97
C GLY A 131 -23.21 -4.32 -12.99
N LEU A 132 -22.68 -5.30 -13.73
CA LEU A 132 -21.56 -5.13 -14.65
C LEU A 132 -21.88 -4.21 -15.84
N GLU A 133 -23.10 -4.29 -16.38
CA GLU A 133 -23.53 -3.49 -17.53
C GLU A 133 -23.52 -2.00 -17.18
N ALA A 134 -24.16 -1.61 -16.10
CA ALA A 134 -24.20 -0.23 -15.61
C ALA A 134 -22.78 0.30 -15.28
N PHE A 135 -21.93 -0.53 -14.68
CA PHE A 135 -20.53 -0.21 -14.46
C PHE A 135 -19.81 0.08 -15.78
N THR A 136 -19.96 -0.80 -16.78
CA THR A 136 -19.28 -0.67 -18.08
C THR A 136 -19.74 0.58 -18.82
N GLU A 137 -21.04 0.85 -18.84
CA GLU A 137 -21.62 2.07 -19.43
C GLU A 137 -21.13 3.34 -18.74
N ASN A 138 -21.08 3.34 -17.40
CA ASN A 138 -20.56 4.47 -16.63
C ASN A 138 -19.10 4.74 -16.95
N GLU A 139 -18.26 3.71 -16.95
CA GLU A 139 -16.83 3.86 -17.24
C GLU A 139 -16.56 4.32 -18.70
N ALA A 140 -17.36 3.85 -19.65
CA ALA A 140 -17.26 4.30 -21.05
C ALA A 140 -17.72 5.75 -21.22
N ARG A 141 -18.83 6.14 -20.57
CA ARG A 141 -19.35 7.52 -20.62
C ARG A 141 -18.37 8.51 -20.00
N ASP A 142 -17.81 8.14 -18.85
CA ASP A 142 -16.96 9.00 -18.03
C ASP A 142 -15.45 8.76 -18.30
N ALA A 143 -15.08 8.11 -19.40
CA ALA A 143 -13.70 7.71 -19.72
C ALA A 143 -12.70 8.88 -19.64
N ASN A 144 -13.12 10.09 -20.03
CA ASN A 144 -12.30 11.29 -19.99
C ASN A 144 -12.37 12.07 -18.64
N LEU A 145 -13.18 11.61 -17.69
CA LEU A 145 -13.27 12.20 -16.36
C LEU A 145 -12.37 11.40 -15.42
N PRO A 146 -11.40 12.02 -14.73
CA PRO A 146 -10.53 11.33 -13.80
C PRO A 146 -11.34 10.61 -12.71
N LEU A 147 -10.83 9.47 -12.27
CA LEU A 147 -11.34 8.81 -11.07
C LEU A 147 -10.97 9.65 -9.84
N ASP A 148 -11.88 9.69 -8.88
CA ASP A 148 -11.58 10.31 -7.60
C ASP A 148 -10.48 9.55 -6.86
N PRO A 149 -9.64 10.26 -6.08
CA PRO A 149 -8.54 9.62 -5.37
C PRO A 149 -9.02 8.67 -4.28
N GLY A 150 -8.38 7.51 -4.20
CA GLY A 150 -8.48 6.60 -3.08
C GLY A 150 -7.46 6.91 -1.96
N PRO A 151 -7.52 6.18 -0.86
CA PRO A 151 -6.69 6.45 0.31
C PRO A 151 -5.18 6.32 0.08
N PHE A 152 -4.74 5.57 -0.94
CA PHE A 152 -3.31 5.34 -1.22
C PHE A 152 -2.72 6.31 -2.25
N LYS A 153 -3.50 7.25 -2.81
CA LYS A 153 -2.98 8.23 -3.78
C LYS A 153 -1.78 9.01 -3.24
N SER A 154 -1.86 9.54 -2.02
CA SER A 154 -0.78 10.33 -1.42
C SER A 154 0.50 9.51 -1.19
N PHE A 155 0.36 8.23 -0.83
CA PHE A 155 1.49 7.31 -0.72
C PHE A 155 2.10 7.01 -2.08
N LEU A 156 1.28 6.77 -3.10
CA LEU A 156 1.74 6.56 -4.47
C LEU A 156 2.50 7.78 -5.02
N GLU A 157 2.02 8.99 -4.73
CA GLU A 157 2.74 10.25 -5.05
C GLU A 157 4.11 10.32 -4.35
N ALA A 158 4.19 9.90 -3.08
CA ALA A 158 5.45 9.85 -2.36
C ALA A 158 6.43 8.83 -2.98
N LEU A 159 5.95 7.66 -3.38
CA LEU A 159 6.75 6.68 -4.13
C LEU A 159 7.22 7.24 -5.47
N HIS A 160 6.33 7.90 -6.22
CA HIS A 160 6.68 8.52 -7.51
C HIS A 160 7.77 9.59 -7.36
N ARG A 161 7.71 10.44 -6.31
CA ARG A 161 8.78 11.40 -6.00
C ARG A 161 10.13 10.74 -5.72
N LEU A 162 10.13 9.54 -5.12
CA LEU A 162 11.36 8.77 -4.94
C LEU A 162 11.83 8.16 -6.27
N GLN A 163 10.93 7.54 -7.03
CA GLN A 163 11.24 6.95 -8.34
C GLN A 163 11.84 7.98 -9.31
N SER A 164 11.34 9.22 -9.30
CA SER A 164 11.81 10.29 -10.19
C SER A 164 13.26 10.74 -9.93
N GLN A 165 13.89 10.30 -8.83
CA GLN A 165 15.30 10.55 -8.54
C GLN A 165 16.23 9.54 -9.22
N PHE A 166 15.68 8.50 -9.86
CA PHE A 166 16.43 7.44 -10.53
C PHE A 166 16.10 7.38 -12.03
N LYS A 167 17.06 6.92 -12.82
CA LYS A 167 16.74 6.49 -14.18
C LYS A 167 15.86 5.24 -14.13
N CYS A 168 14.97 5.07 -15.10
CA CYS A 168 14.01 3.95 -15.11
C CYS A 168 14.67 2.58 -14.93
N GLU A 169 15.82 2.37 -15.56
CA GLU A 169 16.56 1.09 -15.56
C GLU A 169 17.17 0.76 -14.20
N ASP A 170 17.54 1.80 -13.43
CA ASP A 170 18.23 1.66 -12.14
C ASP A 170 17.30 1.89 -10.93
N CYS A 171 16.01 2.10 -11.15
CA CYS A 171 15.09 2.44 -10.07
C CYS A 171 14.93 1.28 -9.07
N PRO A 172 15.22 1.51 -7.78
CA PRO A 172 15.08 0.49 -6.75
C PRO A 172 13.64 0.26 -6.33
N ILE A 173 12.69 1.01 -6.87
CA ILE A 173 11.25 0.91 -6.56
C ILE A 173 10.51 0.58 -7.84
N ARG A 174 9.70 -0.47 -7.80
CA ARG A 174 8.72 -0.77 -8.84
C ARG A 174 7.32 -0.80 -8.27
N THR A 175 6.37 -0.36 -9.09
CA THR A 175 4.97 -0.29 -8.72
C THR A 175 4.13 -1.02 -9.76
N ALA A 176 3.12 -1.77 -9.30
CA ALA A 176 2.14 -2.41 -10.17
C ALA A 176 0.71 -2.09 -9.70
N LEU A 177 -0.15 -1.79 -10.65
CA LEU A 177 -1.59 -1.84 -10.48
C LEU A 177 -2.07 -3.25 -10.86
N VAL A 178 -2.83 -3.90 -9.98
CA VAL A 178 -3.36 -5.25 -10.19
C VAL A 178 -4.87 -5.22 -9.93
N THR A 179 -5.65 -4.94 -10.96
CA THR A 179 -7.08 -4.65 -10.84
C THR A 179 -7.97 -5.68 -11.54
N ALA A 180 -9.17 -5.89 -11.01
CA ALA A 180 -10.20 -6.69 -11.66
C ALA A 180 -10.83 -6.01 -12.89
N ARG A 181 -10.56 -4.72 -13.11
CA ARG A 181 -11.02 -4.00 -14.31
C ARG A 181 -10.46 -4.65 -15.58
N SER A 182 -11.16 -4.44 -16.70
CA SER A 182 -10.76 -4.88 -18.04
C SER A 182 -11.11 -3.80 -19.06
N ALA A 183 -10.91 -4.06 -20.34
CA ALA A 183 -11.44 -3.19 -21.40
C ALA A 183 -12.98 -3.21 -21.38
N PRO A 184 -13.66 -2.05 -21.56
CA PRO A 184 -13.10 -0.72 -21.86
C PRO A 184 -12.73 0.12 -20.63
N SER A 185 -13.04 -0.30 -19.39
CA SER A 185 -12.84 0.50 -18.17
C SER A 185 -11.37 0.80 -17.82
N HIS A 186 -10.41 0.16 -18.51
CA HIS A 186 -8.97 0.44 -18.37
C HIS A 186 -8.58 1.85 -18.81
N GLU A 187 -9.30 2.42 -19.80
CA GLU A 187 -8.97 3.73 -20.38
C GLU A 187 -9.03 4.83 -19.32
N ARG A 188 -10.11 4.90 -18.57
CA ARG A 188 -10.29 5.87 -17.49
C ARG A 188 -9.17 5.80 -16.45
N VAL A 189 -8.73 4.59 -16.08
CA VAL A 189 -7.61 4.37 -15.16
C VAL A 189 -6.32 4.98 -15.71
N VAL A 190 -5.99 4.69 -16.96
CA VAL A 190 -4.77 5.20 -17.61
C VAL A 190 -4.79 6.72 -17.72
N LEU A 191 -5.92 7.30 -18.11
CA LEU A 191 -6.08 8.75 -18.22
C LEU A 191 -5.98 9.44 -16.84
N THR A 192 -6.57 8.83 -15.80
CA THR A 192 -6.46 9.32 -14.43
C THR A 192 -5.01 9.37 -13.94
N LEU A 193 -4.25 8.29 -14.14
CA LEU A 193 -2.84 8.23 -13.73
C LEU A 193 -1.99 9.26 -14.48
N ARG A 194 -2.28 9.50 -15.77
CA ARG A 194 -1.64 10.56 -16.58
C ARG A 194 -1.94 11.94 -16.03
N GLU A 195 -3.20 12.22 -15.70
CA GLU A 195 -3.60 13.51 -15.12
C GLU A 195 -2.95 13.76 -13.76
N TRP A 196 -2.84 12.73 -12.93
CA TRP A 196 -2.11 12.81 -11.67
C TRP A 196 -0.59 12.94 -11.85
N ASN A 197 -0.08 12.77 -13.07
CA ASN A 197 1.34 12.70 -13.37
C ASN A 197 2.08 11.69 -12.48
N ILE A 198 1.47 10.53 -12.28
CA ILE A 198 2.02 9.45 -11.46
C ILE A 198 2.43 8.29 -12.37
N ARG A 199 3.67 7.83 -12.18
CA ARG A 199 4.18 6.64 -12.84
C ARG A 199 3.77 5.38 -12.07
N ILE A 200 3.16 4.44 -12.79
CA ILE A 200 3.07 3.02 -12.41
C ILE A 200 3.86 2.22 -13.46
N ASP A 201 4.73 1.32 -13.00
CA ASP A 201 5.63 0.58 -13.90
C ASP A 201 4.90 -0.51 -14.68
N GLU A 202 3.94 -1.20 -14.03
CA GLU A 202 3.13 -2.25 -14.66
C GLU A 202 1.64 -2.07 -14.31
N SER A 203 0.75 -2.29 -15.27
CA SER A 203 -0.69 -2.23 -15.06
C SER A 203 -1.33 -3.51 -15.59
N LEU A 204 -1.90 -4.29 -14.68
CA LEU A 204 -2.48 -5.60 -14.93
C LEU A 204 -4.00 -5.50 -14.80
N PHE A 205 -4.70 -5.55 -15.94
CA PHE A 205 -6.15 -5.49 -16.06
C PHE A 205 -6.68 -6.91 -16.22
N LEU A 206 -7.15 -7.52 -15.13
CA LEU A 206 -7.34 -8.97 -15.03
C LEU A 206 -8.73 -9.46 -15.43
N GLY A 207 -9.73 -8.55 -15.55
CA GLY A 207 -11.10 -8.95 -15.91
C GLY A 207 -11.72 -9.95 -14.92
N GLY A 208 -11.34 -9.86 -13.63
CA GLY A 208 -11.83 -10.75 -12.57
C GLY A 208 -11.05 -12.05 -12.37
N LEU A 209 -9.94 -12.27 -13.08
CA LEU A 209 -9.04 -13.39 -12.81
C LEU A 209 -8.39 -13.26 -11.42
N ASP A 210 -7.97 -14.41 -10.86
CA ASP A 210 -7.24 -14.45 -9.59
C ASP A 210 -5.91 -13.68 -9.68
N LYS A 211 -5.63 -12.84 -8.69
CA LYS A 211 -4.46 -11.97 -8.67
C LYS A 211 -3.15 -12.70 -8.32
N ILE A 212 -3.21 -13.87 -7.70
CA ILE A 212 -2.05 -14.53 -7.05
C ILE A 212 -0.90 -14.78 -8.01
N ASP A 213 -1.16 -15.40 -9.15
CA ASP A 213 -0.10 -15.75 -10.09
C ASP A 213 0.52 -14.50 -10.73
N PHE A 214 -0.27 -13.45 -10.94
CA PHE A 214 0.23 -12.16 -11.43
C PHE A 214 1.11 -11.46 -10.39
N LEU A 215 0.70 -11.46 -9.13
CA LEU A 215 1.51 -10.92 -8.02
C LEU A 215 2.84 -11.65 -7.86
N ARG A 216 2.82 -12.98 -8.01
CA ARG A 216 4.03 -13.82 -7.97
C ARG A 216 4.93 -13.57 -9.18
N SER A 217 4.36 -13.44 -10.38
CA SER A 217 5.11 -13.15 -11.61
C SER A 217 5.75 -11.76 -11.57
N PHE A 218 5.04 -10.75 -11.05
CA PHE A 218 5.59 -9.44 -10.77
C PHE A 218 6.67 -9.50 -9.69
N GLY A 219 6.62 -10.49 -8.80
CA GLY A 219 7.53 -10.63 -7.66
C GLY A 219 7.24 -9.58 -6.57
N ALA A 220 5.98 -9.30 -6.31
CA ALA A 220 5.56 -8.33 -5.31
C ALA A 220 6.17 -8.63 -3.93
N ASP A 221 6.71 -7.62 -3.28
CA ASP A 221 7.12 -7.68 -1.86
C ASP A 221 5.93 -7.41 -0.95
N VAL A 222 5.04 -6.50 -1.38
CA VAL A 222 3.82 -6.16 -0.65
C VAL A 222 2.68 -5.88 -1.62
N PHE A 223 1.48 -6.32 -1.24
CA PHE A 223 0.24 -6.08 -1.98
C PHE A 223 -0.80 -5.45 -1.07
N PHE A 224 -1.46 -4.41 -1.55
CA PHE A 224 -2.54 -3.69 -0.86
C PHE A 224 -3.85 -3.85 -1.63
N ASP A 225 -4.90 -4.31 -0.93
CA ASP A 225 -6.21 -4.57 -1.52
C ASP A 225 -7.29 -4.34 -0.44
N ASP A 226 -8.45 -3.81 -0.82
CA ASP A 226 -9.56 -3.58 0.10
C ASP A 226 -10.35 -4.87 0.42
N GLN A 227 -10.15 -5.94 -0.34
CA GLN A 227 -10.88 -7.18 -0.20
C GLN A 227 -10.03 -8.28 0.46
N LYS A 228 -10.44 -8.71 1.65
CA LYS A 228 -9.78 -9.80 2.38
C LYS A 228 -9.64 -11.10 1.56
N LYS A 229 -10.62 -11.37 0.67
CA LYS A 229 -10.59 -12.56 -0.21
C LYS A 229 -9.36 -12.59 -1.12
N ASN A 230 -8.78 -11.42 -1.47
CA ASN A 230 -7.57 -11.29 -2.26
C ASN A 230 -6.32 -11.29 -1.35
N CYS A 231 -6.39 -10.58 -0.20
CA CYS A 231 -5.28 -10.46 0.73
C CYS A 231 -4.91 -11.79 1.42
N VAL A 232 -5.90 -12.57 1.87
CA VAL A 232 -5.66 -13.83 2.61
C VAL A 232 -4.90 -14.87 1.77
N PRO A 233 -5.27 -15.16 0.52
CA PRO A 233 -4.46 -16.04 -0.32
C PRO A 233 -3.08 -15.45 -0.62
N ALA A 234 -2.98 -14.14 -0.89
CA ALA A 234 -1.71 -13.47 -1.19
C ALA A 234 -0.73 -13.55 -0.02
N SER A 235 -1.20 -13.47 1.23
CA SER A 235 -0.35 -13.53 2.43
C SER A 235 0.43 -14.85 2.58
N LYS A 236 0.06 -15.88 1.85
CA LYS A 236 0.82 -17.15 1.81
C LYS A 236 2.13 -17.03 1.02
N TYR A 237 2.24 -16.03 0.15
CA TYR A 237 3.34 -15.87 -0.81
C TYR A 237 4.13 -14.59 -0.67
N LEU A 238 3.51 -13.52 -0.14
CA LEU A 238 4.09 -12.18 -0.02
C LEU A 238 3.44 -11.43 1.16
N SER A 239 3.97 -10.27 1.54
CA SER A 239 3.31 -9.43 2.53
C SER A 239 2.02 -8.87 1.96
N ALA A 240 0.89 -9.07 2.65
CA ALA A 240 -0.40 -8.56 2.23
C ALA A 240 -0.98 -7.61 3.28
N GLY A 241 -1.40 -6.44 2.82
CA GLY A 241 -2.03 -5.40 3.61
C GLY A 241 -3.49 -5.22 3.20
N HIS A 242 -4.41 -5.58 4.07
CA HIS A 242 -5.83 -5.31 3.87
C HIS A 242 -6.14 -3.84 4.17
N VAL A 243 -6.71 -3.13 3.20
CA VAL A 243 -7.17 -1.75 3.32
C VAL A 243 -8.66 -1.76 3.68
N PRO A 244 -9.05 -1.57 4.94
CA PRO A 244 -10.45 -1.67 5.37
C PRO A 244 -11.24 -0.39 5.00
N HIS A 245 -11.34 -0.10 3.70
CA HIS A 245 -11.93 1.09 3.09
C HIS A 245 -12.92 0.69 1.99
N GLY A 246 -13.83 1.61 1.65
CA GLY A 246 -14.78 1.44 0.55
C GLY A 246 -15.93 0.50 0.86
N VAL A 247 -16.82 0.38 -0.13
CA VAL A 247 -18.10 -0.34 -0.04
C VAL A 247 -17.96 -1.82 0.35
N ALA A 248 -16.81 -2.45 0.10
CA ALA A 248 -16.54 -3.83 0.51
C ALA A 248 -16.35 -3.98 2.03
N ASN A 249 -16.13 -2.88 2.75
CA ASN A 249 -15.79 -2.84 4.17
C ASN A 249 -16.79 -2.06 5.04
N GLU A 250 -17.90 -1.63 4.46
CA GLU A 250 -19.00 -1.02 5.22
C GLU A 250 -19.58 -2.04 6.19
N ILE A 251 -19.76 -1.62 7.43
CA ILE A 251 -20.44 -2.41 8.47
C ILE A 251 -21.86 -1.90 8.51
N TYR A 252 -22.81 -2.71 8.08
CA TYR A 252 -24.24 -2.45 8.19
C TYR A 252 -24.77 -2.90 9.56
#